data_16ab74df92d5daf60b8e3c97ad161fe2
#
_entry.id   16ab74df92d5daf60b8e3c97ad161fe2
#
_cell.length_a   1.000
_cell.length_b   1.000
_cell.length_c   1.000
_cell.angle_alpha   90.00
_cell.angle_beta   90.00
_cell.angle_gamma   90.00
#
_symmetry.space_group_name_H-M   'P 1'
#
loop_
_entity.id
_entity.type
_entity.pdbx_description
1 polymer ?
#
loop_
_entity_poly.entity_id
_entity_poly.type
_entity_poly.pdbx_seq_one_letter_code
_entity_poly.pdbx_strand_id
1 'polypeptide(L)'
;LWIKSGGRCEFRGCNKYLYKDGVTKQPRNLANIAHIVSWTPTGPRGNQNSEKLATDISNLMLTCSEHNNLIDDPRYVEMYPVELLQQYKREHEERIYRVTGMGQEYGVRIIKMFSKIQGQVSIIGDKAVSEAIMPYYPLESDIIIDLTQVEDVTSAQKQIERAVDLHIKSNSNEESYSVFIMAKIPYACYLGYALGNKVKSVSHQFFRDTQDWKWRDGEFGHFYVSKPKVEKTEDEVNLLVEISGNIDRRLVPNNIMYSIKAENPGFMFIQSKEQLLEFQIKFRELLNEIRDIHGEEVKINLVIAAPNPISFEIGKCIMKNIDPTIILYDKVDNEVSYQNVMCLHSRIRRE
;
A
#
# COMPACT_ATOMS: atom_id res chain seq x y z
N LEU A 1 5.46 -11.17 -31.67
CA LEU A 1 6.56 -10.34 -31.16
C LEU A 1 6.10 -8.91 -30.91
N TRP A 2 5.60 -8.17 -31.91
CA TRP A 2 5.17 -6.76 -31.81
C TRP A 2 4.16 -6.47 -30.68
N ILE A 3 3.18 -7.34 -30.48
CA ILE A 3 2.18 -7.18 -29.41
C ILE A 3 2.83 -7.32 -28.04
N LYS A 4 3.67 -8.34 -27.87
CA LYS A 4 4.34 -8.60 -26.59
C LYS A 4 5.34 -7.50 -26.19
N SER A 5 6.02 -6.91 -27.20
CA SER A 5 6.96 -5.81 -27.00
C SER A 5 6.30 -4.43 -26.90
N GLY A 6 4.99 -4.31 -27.19
CA GLY A 6 4.30 -3.03 -27.32
C GLY A 6 4.87 -2.12 -28.42
N GLY A 7 5.51 -2.70 -29.44
CA GLY A 7 6.17 -1.97 -30.52
C GLY A 7 7.41 -1.19 -30.06
N ARG A 8 8.09 -1.62 -28.98
CA ARG A 8 9.24 -0.96 -28.38
C ARG A 8 10.46 -1.86 -28.36
N CYS A 9 11.64 -1.25 -28.31
CA CYS A 9 12.91 -1.97 -28.19
C CYS A 9 12.99 -2.69 -26.83
N GLU A 10 13.21 -4.01 -26.87
CA GLU A 10 13.25 -4.89 -25.69
C GLU A 10 14.63 -4.88 -25.00
N PHE A 11 15.62 -4.18 -25.57
CA PHE A 11 16.92 -4.03 -24.89
C PHE A 11 16.75 -3.22 -23.62
N ARG A 12 17.27 -3.75 -22.51
CA ARG A 12 17.12 -3.13 -21.16
C ARG A 12 17.55 -1.67 -21.16
N GLY A 13 16.67 -0.78 -20.70
CA GLY A 13 16.92 0.66 -20.61
C GLY A 13 16.62 1.47 -21.88
N CYS A 14 16.41 0.83 -23.04
CA CYS A 14 16.13 1.53 -24.30
C CYS A 14 14.69 2.00 -24.44
N ASN A 15 13.73 1.11 -24.42
CA ASN A 15 12.28 1.37 -24.56
C ASN A 15 11.86 2.28 -25.75
N LYS A 16 12.72 2.44 -26.78
CA LYS A 16 12.45 3.28 -27.97
C LYS A 16 11.23 2.74 -28.71
N TYR A 17 10.27 3.62 -29.05
CA TYR A 17 9.13 3.25 -29.87
C TYR A 17 9.59 3.07 -31.34
N LEU A 18 9.23 1.94 -31.95
CA LEU A 18 9.81 1.46 -33.19
C LEU A 18 8.93 1.66 -34.42
N TYR A 19 7.76 2.28 -34.28
CA TYR A 19 6.86 2.56 -35.40
C TYR A 19 6.73 4.05 -35.72
N LYS A 20 7.67 4.88 -35.26
CA LYS A 20 7.65 6.30 -35.57
C LYS A 20 9.07 6.87 -35.55
N ASP A 21 9.42 7.61 -36.61
CA ASP A 21 10.69 8.33 -36.64
C ASP A 21 10.77 9.41 -35.52
N GLY A 22 11.86 9.41 -34.79
CA GLY A 22 12.05 10.29 -33.63
C GLY A 22 12.14 11.77 -33.99
N VAL A 23 12.57 12.12 -35.21
CA VAL A 23 12.80 13.49 -35.68
C VAL A 23 11.61 13.97 -36.52
N THR A 24 11.30 13.25 -37.60
CA THR A 24 10.26 13.65 -38.58
C THR A 24 8.85 13.36 -38.09
N LYS A 25 8.71 12.55 -37.06
CA LYS A 25 7.42 12.08 -36.52
C LYS A 25 6.57 11.28 -37.52
N GLN A 26 7.13 10.89 -38.64
CA GLN A 26 6.45 10.09 -39.65
C GLN A 26 6.33 8.61 -39.21
N PRO A 27 5.20 7.93 -39.52
CA PRO A 27 5.08 6.49 -39.31
C PRO A 27 6.13 5.75 -40.17
N ARG A 28 6.96 4.96 -39.52
CA ARG A 28 8.01 4.17 -40.17
C ARG A 28 8.38 2.99 -39.28
N ASN A 29 8.50 1.80 -39.89
CA ASN A 29 9.05 0.64 -39.19
C ASN A 29 10.56 0.81 -39.00
N LEU A 30 10.97 0.93 -37.73
CA LEU A 30 12.38 1.06 -37.30
C LEU A 30 12.85 -0.17 -36.52
N ALA A 31 12.02 -1.21 -36.48
CA ALA A 31 12.31 -2.41 -35.71
C ALA A 31 13.19 -3.38 -36.52
N ASN A 32 14.07 -4.03 -35.80
CA ASN A 32 14.76 -5.24 -36.23
C ASN A 32 14.27 -6.42 -35.38
N ILE A 33 14.18 -7.59 -36.00
CA ILE A 33 13.94 -8.85 -35.29
C ILE A 33 15.29 -9.48 -35.04
N ALA A 34 15.80 -9.33 -33.84
CA ALA A 34 17.08 -9.88 -33.40
C ALA A 34 16.90 -11.33 -32.93
N HIS A 35 17.80 -12.21 -33.34
CA HIS A 35 17.87 -13.58 -32.82
C HIS A 35 18.72 -13.62 -31.54
N ILE A 36 18.20 -14.17 -30.46
CA ILE A 36 18.96 -14.39 -29.23
C ILE A 36 20.03 -15.45 -29.48
N VAL A 37 19.64 -16.61 -29.97
CA VAL A 37 20.52 -17.61 -30.59
C VAL A 37 20.46 -17.44 -32.08
N SER A 38 21.58 -17.23 -32.74
CA SER A 38 21.63 -17.03 -34.19
C SER A 38 20.85 -18.08 -34.96
N TRP A 39 20.27 -17.71 -36.08
CA TRP A 39 19.58 -18.64 -37.03
C TRP A 39 20.55 -19.63 -37.71
N THR A 40 21.86 -19.40 -37.65
CA THR A 40 22.90 -20.33 -38.11
C THR A 40 23.79 -20.78 -36.94
N PRO A 41 24.28 -22.04 -36.96
CA PRO A 41 25.16 -22.55 -35.93
C PRO A 41 26.48 -21.78 -35.75
N THR A 42 26.96 -21.11 -36.80
CA THR A 42 28.22 -20.35 -36.81
C THR A 42 28.03 -18.84 -36.51
N GLY A 43 26.80 -18.39 -36.37
CA GLY A 43 26.51 -16.97 -36.05
C GLY A 43 26.64 -16.66 -34.59
N PRO A 44 26.40 -15.39 -34.16
CA PRO A 44 26.45 -14.94 -32.78
C PRO A 44 25.60 -15.84 -31.86
N ARG A 45 26.19 -16.41 -30.79
CA ARG A 45 25.53 -17.34 -29.85
C ARG A 45 24.90 -18.58 -30.51
N GLY A 46 25.33 -18.91 -31.75
CA GLY A 46 24.83 -20.05 -32.52
C GLY A 46 25.18 -21.39 -31.89
N ASN A 47 24.35 -22.40 -32.10
CA ASN A 47 24.57 -23.77 -31.62
C ASN A 47 23.81 -24.79 -32.48
N GLN A 48 23.82 -26.07 -32.11
CA GLN A 48 23.17 -27.16 -32.86
C GLN A 48 21.65 -27.00 -33.01
N ASN A 49 21.00 -26.18 -32.20
CA ASN A 49 19.57 -25.91 -32.24
C ASN A 49 19.22 -24.63 -33.02
N SER A 50 20.19 -23.93 -33.60
CA SER A 50 20.01 -22.66 -34.29
C SER A 50 18.89 -22.66 -35.32
N GLU A 51 18.90 -23.63 -36.23
CA GLU A 51 17.87 -23.74 -37.30
C GLU A 51 16.48 -23.97 -36.72
N LYS A 52 16.35 -24.79 -35.68
CA LYS A 52 15.08 -25.06 -35.00
C LYS A 52 14.55 -23.83 -34.25
N LEU A 53 15.42 -23.01 -33.72
CA LEU A 53 15.07 -21.79 -32.95
C LEU A 53 14.86 -20.57 -33.83
N ALA A 54 15.17 -20.63 -35.15
CA ALA A 54 15.13 -19.48 -36.05
C ALA A 54 13.76 -18.80 -36.15
N THR A 55 12.68 -19.54 -36.00
CA THR A 55 11.30 -19.01 -36.02
C THR A 55 10.60 -19.06 -34.69
N ASP A 56 11.27 -19.48 -33.61
CA ASP A 56 10.69 -19.54 -32.29
C ASP A 56 10.61 -18.13 -31.68
N ILE A 57 9.40 -17.69 -31.31
CA ILE A 57 9.16 -16.36 -30.71
C ILE A 57 9.94 -16.18 -29.42
N SER A 58 10.21 -17.25 -28.68
CA SER A 58 11.04 -17.19 -27.47
C SER A 58 12.49 -16.80 -27.74
N ASN A 59 12.97 -17.08 -28.94
CA ASN A 59 14.32 -16.76 -29.41
C ASN A 59 14.40 -15.42 -30.17
N LEU A 60 13.31 -14.69 -30.33
CA LEU A 60 13.26 -13.45 -31.09
C LEU A 60 13.02 -12.26 -30.19
N MET A 61 13.80 -11.19 -30.38
CA MET A 61 13.63 -9.90 -29.70
C MET A 61 13.30 -8.80 -30.70
N LEU A 62 12.40 -7.86 -30.32
CA LEU A 62 12.19 -6.64 -31.09
C LEU A 62 13.19 -5.58 -30.63
N THR A 63 14.06 -5.12 -31.51
CA THR A 63 15.13 -4.18 -31.17
C THR A 63 15.17 -2.97 -32.12
N CYS A 64 15.73 -1.85 -31.69
CA CYS A 64 16.15 -0.80 -32.62
C CYS A 64 17.47 -1.19 -33.31
N SER A 65 17.80 -0.52 -34.40
CA SER A 65 19.02 -0.83 -35.20
C SER A 65 20.30 -0.72 -34.38
N GLU A 66 20.37 0.25 -33.46
CA GLU A 66 21.54 0.44 -32.57
C GLU A 66 21.79 -0.81 -31.72
N HIS A 67 20.74 -1.31 -31.07
CA HIS A 67 20.87 -2.47 -30.18
C HIS A 67 20.91 -3.79 -30.92
N ASN A 68 20.27 -3.89 -32.09
CA ASN A 68 20.44 -5.05 -32.96
C ASN A 68 21.92 -5.23 -33.36
N ASN A 69 22.56 -4.13 -33.79
CA ASN A 69 23.96 -4.18 -34.18
C ASN A 69 24.89 -4.43 -32.99
N LEU A 70 24.57 -3.84 -31.83
CA LEU A 70 25.39 -3.96 -30.62
C LEU A 70 25.46 -5.40 -30.11
N ILE A 71 24.33 -6.12 -30.04
CA ILE A 71 24.32 -7.49 -29.49
C ILE A 71 24.99 -8.53 -30.38
N ASP A 72 25.13 -8.22 -31.68
CA ASP A 72 25.73 -9.12 -32.65
C ASP A 72 27.15 -8.67 -33.08
N ASP A 73 27.65 -7.56 -32.54
CA ASP A 73 29.01 -7.07 -32.80
C ASP A 73 30.02 -8.04 -32.19
N PRO A 74 30.98 -8.59 -32.99
CA PRO A 74 31.99 -9.53 -32.49
C PRO A 74 32.81 -9.02 -31.30
N ARG A 75 32.91 -7.70 -31.13
CA ARG A 75 33.63 -7.09 -29.99
C ARG A 75 32.86 -7.16 -28.68
N TYR A 76 31.53 -7.30 -28.74
CA TYR A 76 30.65 -7.19 -27.59
C TYR A 76 29.74 -8.42 -27.38
N VAL A 77 29.71 -9.36 -28.30
CA VAL A 77 28.82 -10.54 -28.30
C VAL A 77 28.93 -11.36 -27.01
N GLU A 78 30.10 -11.46 -26.43
CA GLU A 78 30.32 -12.18 -25.16
C GLU A 78 29.72 -11.45 -23.95
N MET A 79 29.50 -10.13 -24.05
CA MET A 79 28.83 -9.34 -23.00
C MET A 79 27.31 -9.54 -23.00
N TYR A 80 26.77 -10.12 -24.07
CA TYR A 80 25.34 -10.37 -24.24
C TYR A 80 25.05 -11.87 -24.44
N PRO A 81 25.29 -12.72 -23.41
CA PRO A 81 24.99 -14.15 -23.49
C PRO A 81 23.48 -14.40 -23.63
N VAL A 82 23.13 -15.61 -24.04
CA VAL A 82 21.72 -16.02 -24.31
C VAL A 82 20.83 -15.74 -23.10
N GLU A 83 21.27 -16.09 -21.90
CA GLU A 83 20.51 -15.95 -20.66
C GLU A 83 20.18 -14.49 -20.35
N LEU A 84 21.13 -13.58 -20.60
CA LEU A 84 20.95 -12.14 -20.38
C LEU A 84 19.95 -11.54 -21.36
N LEU A 85 20.03 -11.89 -22.65
CA LEU A 85 19.09 -11.40 -23.65
C LEU A 85 17.69 -11.97 -23.41
N GLN A 86 17.56 -13.23 -23.02
CA GLN A 86 16.29 -13.81 -22.61
C GLN A 86 15.70 -13.12 -21.39
N GLN A 87 16.54 -12.71 -20.45
CA GLN A 87 16.11 -11.94 -19.29
C GLN A 87 15.58 -10.57 -19.69
N TYR A 88 16.29 -9.83 -20.58
CA TYR A 88 15.83 -8.53 -21.08
C TYR A 88 14.47 -8.63 -21.76
N LYS A 89 14.30 -9.64 -22.61
CA LYS A 89 13.04 -9.94 -23.30
C LYS A 89 11.92 -10.21 -22.28
N ARG A 90 12.10 -11.12 -21.33
CA ARG A 90 11.09 -11.45 -20.32
C ARG A 90 10.68 -10.22 -19.51
N GLU A 91 11.64 -9.48 -18.98
CA GLU A 91 11.38 -8.28 -18.17
C GLU A 91 10.57 -7.23 -18.96
N HIS A 92 10.90 -7.07 -20.23
CA HIS A 92 10.19 -6.13 -21.11
C HIS A 92 8.76 -6.60 -21.42
N GLU A 93 8.59 -7.84 -21.87
CA GLU A 93 7.28 -8.40 -22.21
C GLU A 93 6.34 -8.45 -21.00
N GLU A 94 6.84 -8.82 -19.81
CA GLU A 94 6.08 -8.78 -18.55
C GLU A 94 5.64 -7.36 -18.21
N ARG A 95 6.53 -6.38 -18.39
CA ARG A 95 6.18 -4.98 -18.19
C ARG A 95 5.08 -4.51 -19.13
N ILE A 96 5.18 -4.84 -20.43
CA ILE A 96 4.18 -4.47 -21.42
C ILE A 96 2.83 -5.16 -21.10
N TYR A 97 2.84 -6.45 -20.81
CA TYR A 97 1.64 -7.20 -20.42
C TYR A 97 0.95 -6.54 -19.22
N ARG A 98 1.73 -6.18 -18.21
CA ARG A 98 1.26 -5.54 -17.00
C ARG A 98 0.62 -4.17 -17.28
N VAL A 99 1.33 -3.30 -17.99
CA VAL A 99 0.87 -1.93 -18.29
C VAL A 99 -0.35 -1.90 -19.21
N THR A 100 -0.39 -2.79 -20.22
CA THR A 100 -1.51 -2.84 -21.18
C THR A 100 -2.74 -3.58 -20.64
N GLY A 101 -2.61 -4.34 -19.55
CA GLY A 101 -3.72 -4.96 -18.83
C GLY A 101 -4.51 -4.02 -17.93
N MET A 102 -4.06 -2.76 -17.77
CA MET A 102 -4.73 -1.75 -16.93
C MET A 102 -5.83 -1.03 -17.72
N GLY A 103 -7.09 -1.17 -17.28
CA GLY A 103 -8.23 -0.46 -17.84
C GLY A 103 -8.43 0.92 -17.20
N GLN A 104 -9.15 1.83 -17.85
CA GLN A 104 -9.40 3.19 -17.32
C GLN A 104 -10.19 3.17 -16.00
N GLU A 105 -11.09 2.20 -15.84
CA GLU A 105 -11.89 1.98 -14.62
C GLU A 105 -11.04 1.59 -13.39
N TYR A 106 -9.78 1.25 -13.58
CA TYR A 106 -8.86 0.86 -12.50
C TYR A 106 -7.93 2.00 -12.04
N GLY A 107 -8.29 3.24 -12.30
CA GLY A 107 -7.54 4.39 -11.78
C GLY A 107 -7.75 4.59 -10.28
N VAL A 108 -6.66 4.85 -9.53
CA VAL A 108 -6.70 5.18 -8.09
C VAL A 108 -5.80 6.34 -7.77
N ARG A 109 -6.18 7.17 -6.81
CA ARG A 109 -5.29 8.20 -6.27
C ARG A 109 -4.47 7.64 -5.12
N ILE A 110 -3.21 8.02 -5.06
CA ILE A 110 -2.27 7.54 -4.03
C ILE A 110 -2.18 8.56 -2.90
N ILE A 111 -2.32 8.08 -1.66
CA ILE A 111 -2.02 8.84 -0.46
C ILE A 111 -0.79 8.22 0.20
N LYS A 112 0.26 9.00 0.41
CA LYS A 112 1.45 8.62 1.16
C LYS A 112 1.54 9.47 2.41
N MET A 113 1.58 8.85 3.57
CA MET A 113 1.80 9.54 4.84
C MET A 113 3.00 8.95 5.57
N PHE A 114 3.88 9.81 6.04
CA PHE A 114 5.04 9.39 6.84
C PHE A 114 5.37 10.39 7.95
N SER A 115 5.93 9.86 9.04
CA SER A 115 6.45 10.63 10.17
C SER A 115 7.72 9.99 10.71
N LYS A 116 8.42 10.66 11.60
CA LYS A 116 9.49 10.01 12.38
C LYS A 116 8.90 8.97 13.33
N ILE A 117 9.44 7.76 13.29
CA ILE A 117 9.18 6.67 14.23
C ILE A 117 10.50 6.35 14.92
N GLN A 118 10.60 6.57 16.24
CA GLN A 118 11.85 6.42 16.99
C GLN A 118 13.04 7.17 16.35
N GLY A 119 12.78 8.40 15.89
CA GLY A 119 13.79 9.24 15.23
C GLY A 119 14.12 8.91 13.77
N GLN A 120 13.61 7.80 13.23
CA GLN A 120 13.87 7.36 11.86
C GLN A 120 12.73 7.71 10.91
N VAL A 121 13.07 8.04 9.67
CA VAL A 121 12.11 8.27 8.57
C VAL A 121 12.23 7.13 7.58
N SER A 122 11.09 6.53 7.22
CA SER A 122 11.02 5.52 6.16
C SER A 122 10.41 6.13 4.90
N ILE A 123 11.04 5.89 3.76
CA ILE A 123 10.58 6.39 2.45
C ILE A 123 9.65 5.36 1.81
N ILE A 124 8.53 5.83 1.26
CA ILE A 124 7.58 5.00 0.50
C ILE A 124 7.93 5.14 -0.99
N GLY A 125 8.59 4.12 -1.54
CA GLY A 125 9.11 4.15 -2.91
C GLY A 125 8.02 3.93 -3.97
N ASP A 126 8.07 4.70 -5.08
CA ASP A 126 7.06 4.69 -6.14
C ASP A 126 6.93 3.34 -6.83
N LYS A 127 8.04 2.61 -7.02
CA LYS A 127 8.03 1.27 -7.61
C LYS A 127 7.20 0.30 -6.77
N ALA A 128 7.45 0.26 -5.46
CA ALA A 128 6.74 -0.63 -4.54
C ALA A 128 5.24 -0.29 -4.45
N VAL A 129 4.90 1.00 -4.50
CA VAL A 129 3.51 1.49 -4.56
C VAL A 129 2.84 1.04 -5.85
N SER A 130 3.46 1.27 -7.01
CA SER A 130 2.90 0.88 -8.31
C SER A 130 2.69 -0.63 -8.44
N GLU A 131 3.56 -1.43 -7.83
CA GLU A 131 3.40 -2.88 -7.79
C GLU A 131 2.27 -3.33 -6.85
N ALA A 132 2.06 -2.62 -5.74
CA ALA A 132 1.05 -2.97 -4.74
C ALA A 132 -0.39 -2.65 -5.18
N ILE A 133 -0.58 -1.61 -5.98
CA ILE A 133 -1.91 -1.20 -6.44
C ILE A 133 -2.43 -2.01 -7.62
N MET A 134 -1.60 -2.83 -8.26
CA MET A 134 -2.03 -3.61 -9.42
C MET A 134 -3.30 -4.43 -9.16
N PRO A 135 -4.24 -4.51 -10.12
CA PRO A 135 -4.19 -4.04 -11.53
C PRO A 135 -4.53 -2.55 -11.73
N TYR A 136 -4.66 -1.78 -10.65
CA TYR A 136 -4.93 -0.35 -10.72
C TYR A 136 -3.70 0.43 -11.17
N TYR A 137 -3.90 1.67 -11.66
CA TYR A 137 -2.83 2.61 -12.00
C TYR A 137 -3.03 3.95 -11.28
N PRO A 138 -1.95 4.68 -10.97
CA PRO A 138 -2.06 5.96 -10.29
C PRO A 138 -2.70 7.02 -11.19
N LEU A 139 -3.72 7.72 -10.65
CA LEU A 139 -4.30 8.92 -11.21
C LEU A 139 -3.59 10.12 -10.60
N GLU A 140 -3.18 11.07 -11.43
CA GLU A 140 -2.54 12.32 -11.00
C GLU A 140 -1.29 12.13 -10.13
N SER A 141 -0.83 13.24 -9.52
CA SER A 141 0.28 13.21 -8.57
C SER A 141 -0.15 12.65 -7.21
N ASP A 142 0.76 11.99 -6.52
CA ASP A 142 0.55 11.47 -5.19
C ASP A 142 0.19 12.58 -4.19
N ILE A 143 -0.75 12.31 -3.30
CA ILE A 143 -1.05 13.15 -2.15
C ILE A 143 -0.06 12.80 -1.05
N ILE A 144 0.88 13.70 -0.78
CA ILE A 144 1.94 13.48 0.21
C ILE A 144 1.61 14.23 1.49
N ILE A 145 1.54 13.50 2.61
CA ILE A 145 1.35 14.02 3.95
C ILE A 145 2.67 13.76 4.73
N ASP A 146 3.55 14.74 4.68
CA ASP A 146 4.87 14.66 5.33
C ASP A 146 4.82 15.28 6.74
N LEU A 147 4.83 14.42 7.75
CA LEU A 147 4.84 14.80 9.16
C LEU A 147 6.22 14.64 9.81
N THR A 148 7.30 14.54 9.02
CA THR A 148 8.65 14.29 9.56
C THR A 148 9.22 15.44 10.36
N GLN A 149 8.75 16.66 10.14
CA GLN A 149 9.15 17.85 10.88
C GLN A 149 8.10 18.30 11.92
N VAL A 150 7.05 17.49 12.12
CA VAL A 150 5.96 17.80 13.04
C VAL A 150 6.25 17.15 14.39
N GLU A 151 6.31 17.97 15.44
CA GLU A 151 6.65 17.50 16.79
C GLU A 151 5.41 17.27 17.66
N ASP A 152 4.36 18.08 17.49
CA ASP A 152 3.15 17.99 18.29
C ASP A 152 1.94 17.44 17.54
N VAL A 153 1.04 16.83 18.29
CA VAL A 153 -0.15 16.14 17.75
C VAL A 153 -1.13 17.12 17.10
N THR A 154 -1.30 18.30 17.65
CA THR A 154 -2.25 19.31 17.13
C THR A 154 -1.83 19.82 15.76
N SER A 155 -0.54 20.06 15.58
CA SER A 155 0.02 20.43 14.25
C SER A 155 -0.12 19.30 13.24
N ALA A 156 0.10 18.04 13.66
CA ALA A 156 -0.12 16.88 12.80
C ALA A 156 -1.60 16.77 12.37
N GLN A 157 -2.54 16.94 13.29
CA GLN A 157 -3.98 16.92 12.98
C GLN A 157 -4.34 17.97 11.93
N LYS A 158 -3.93 19.23 12.14
CA LYS A 158 -4.18 20.33 11.19
C LYS A 158 -3.61 20.07 9.80
N GLN A 159 -2.41 19.49 9.73
CA GLN A 159 -1.78 19.18 8.45
C GLN A 159 -2.50 18.03 7.73
N ILE A 160 -2.93 16.99 8.45
CA ILE A 160 -3.76 15.90 7.90
C ILE A 160 -5.10 16.46 7.41
N GLU A 161 -5.80 17.24 8.22
CA GLU A 161 -7.08 17.85 7.85
C GLU A 161 -6.96 18.69 6.58
N ARG A 162 -5.95 19.56 6.53
CA ARG A 162 -5.70 20.40 5.37
C ARG A 162 -5.47 19.57 4.10
N ALA A 163 -4.70 18.49 4.18
CA ALA A 163 -4.47 17.61 3.04
C ALA A 163 -5.76 16.91 2.59
N VAL A 164 -6.55 16.41 3.54
CA VAL A 164 -7.85 15.75 3.26
C VAL A 164 -8.84 16.74 2.66
N ASP A 165 -8.98 17.95 3.20
CA ASP A 165 -9.90 18.96 2.70
C ASP A 165 -9.51 19.44 1.29
N LEU A 166 -8.21 19.68 1.05
CA LEU A 166 -7.71 20.22 -0.22
C LEU A 166 -7.78 19.19 -1.36
N HIS A 167 -7.42 17.93 -1.09
CA HIS A 167 -7.19 16.94 -2.16
C HIS A 167 -8.30 15.89 -2.27
N ILE A 168 -9.13 15.72 -1.25
CA ILE A 168 -10.10 14.63 -1.20
C ILE A 168 -11.54 15.15 -1.15
N LYS A 169 -11.87 16.02 -0.19
CA LYS A 169 -13.25 16.53 -0.06
C LYS A 169 -13.65 17.52 -1.14
N SER A 170 -12.68 18.19 -1.79
CA SER A 170 -12.93 19.08 -2.92
C SER A 170 -13.16 18.35 -4.25
N ASN A 171 -12.87 17.06 -4.32
CA ASN A 171 -13.01 16.25 -5.53
C ASN A 171 -14.32 15.44 -5.51
N SER A 172 -14.76 15.00 -6.71
CA SER A 172 -16.00 14.24 -6.84
C SER A 172 -15.91 12.89 -6.11
N ASN A 173 -17.03 12.46 -5.52
CA ASN A 173 -17.18 11.26 -4.67
C ASN A 173 -16.90 9.90 -5.36
N GLU A 174 -16.44 9.88 -6.60
CA GLU A 174 -16.23 8.64 -7.38
C GLU A 174 -14.79 8.10 -7.33
N GLU A 175 -13.84 8.90 -6.84
CA GLU A 175 -12.45 8.49 -6.79
C GLU A 175 -12.19 7.45 -5.70
N SER A 176 -11.32 6.48 -6.02
CA SER A 176 -10.80 5.49 -5.08
C SER A 176 -9.37 5.84 -4.67
N TYR A 177 -9.03 5.59 -3.42
CA TYR A 177 -7.72 5.93 -2.86
C TYR A 177 -6.98 4.69 -2.38
N SER A 178 -5.69 4.60 -2.71
CA SER A 178 -4.76 3.63 -2.14
C SER A 178 -3.86 4.33 -1.14
N VAL A 179 -3.84 3.87 0.11
CA VAL A 179 -3.24 4.57 1.25
C VAL A 179 -2.03 3.80 1.76
N PHE A 180 -0.88 4.46 1.79
CA PHE A 180 0.41 3.94 2.23
C PHE A 180 0.90 4.77 3.41
N ILE A 181 1.09 4.14 4.57
CA ILE A 181 1.39 4.83 5.82
C ILE A 181 2.64 4.25 6.48
N MET A 182 3.62 5.11 6.75
CA MET A 182 4.80 4.86 7.57
C MET A 182 4.90 5.96 8.63
N ALA A 183 3.92 5.99 9.56
CA ALA A 183 3.76 7.05 10.55
C ALA A 183 3.45 6.50 11.94
N LYS A 184 3.47 7.38 12.96
CA LYS A 184 3.02 7.05 14.30
C LYS A 184 1.55 6.61 14.29
N ILE A 185 1.20 5.66 15.14
CA ILE A 185 -0.15 5.08 15.26
C ILE A 185 -1.24 6.16 15.39
N PRO A 186 -1.10 7.19 16.26
CA PRO A 186 -2.11 8.24 16.37
C PRO A 186 -2.38 8.98 15.06
N TYR A 187 -1.35 9.22 14.26
CA TYR A 187 -1.50 9.91 12.97
C TYR A 187 -2.19 9.05 11.92
N ALA A 188 -1.87 7.76 11.88
CA ALA A 188 -2.54 6.80 11.01
C ALA A 188 -4.04 6.70 11.34
N CYS A 189 -4.38 6.60 12.61
CA CYS A 189 -5.75 6.58 13.11
C CYS A 189 -6.49 7.88 12.76
N TYR A 190 -5.85 9.04 12.97
CA TYR A 190 -6.45 10.32 12.65
C TYR A 190 -6.67 10.55 11.15
N LEU A 191 -5.78 10.08 10.29
CA LEU A 191 -5.99 10.12 8.85
C LEU A 191 -7.26 9.33 8.46
N GLY A 192 -7.44 8.13 9.00
CA GLY A 192 -8.66 7.35 8.79
C GLY A 192 -9.93 8.09 9.25
N TYR A 193 -9.89 8.72 10.43
CA TYR A 193 -10.99 9.51 10.98
C TYR A 193 -11.30 10.76 10.12
N ALA A 194 -10.28 11.46 9.64
CA ALA A 194 -10.43 12.64 8.78
C ALA A 194 -11.05 12.30 7.41
N LEU A 195 -10.63 11.16 6.81
CA LEU A 195 -11.23 10.65 5.57
C LEU A 195 -12.68 10.21 5.79
N GLY A 196 -12.94 9.49 6.87
CA GLY A 196 -14.24 8.93 7.19
C GLY A 196 -14.63 7.74 6.30
N ASN A 197 -15.79 7.15 6.60
CA ASN A 197 -16.26 5.90 6.00
C ASN A 197 -16.87 6.04 4.59
N LYS A 198 -17.14 7.25 4.13
CA LYS A 198 -17.73 7.50 2.80
C LYS A 198 -16.70 7.50 1.68
N VAL A 199 -15.42 7.74 2.00
CA VAL A 199 -14.33 7.75 1.02
C VAL A 199 -13.92 6.32 0.71
N LYS A 200 -13.99 5.93 -0.57
CA LYS A 200 -13.51 4.63 -1.05
C LYS A 200 -11.99 4.60 -0.93
N SER A 201 -11.47 3.88 0.04
CA SER A 201 -10.03 3.79 0.25
C SER A 201 -9.62 2.40 0.74
N VAL A 202 -8.43 1.98 0.32
CA VAL A 202 -7.78 0.74 0.74
C VAL A 202 -6.41 1.10 1.31
N SER A 203 -6.17 0.74 2.57
CA SER A 203 -4.87 0.85 3.19
C SER A 203 -3.99 -0.36 2.85
N HIS A 204 -2.68 -0.15 2.75
CA HIS A 204 -1.72 -1.20 2.43
C HIS A 204 -0.79 -1.47 3.61
N GLN A 205 -0.40 -2.76 3.78
CA GLN A 205 0.58 -3.19 4.77
C GLN A 205 1.97 -3.24 4.15
N PHE A 206 2.97 -2.70 4.85
CA PHE A 206 4.38 -2.91 4.47
C PHE A 206 4.87 -4.24 5.03
N PHE A 207 5.32 -5.12 4.15
CA PHE A 207 5.89 -6.42 4.50
C PHE A 207 7.41 -6.32 4.53
N ARG A 208 7.99 -6.51 5.73
CA ARG A 208 9.44 -6.33 5.95
C ARG A 208 10.29 -7.46 5.35
N ASP A 209 9.72 -8.64 5.23
CA ASP A 209 10.35 -9.82 4.65
C ASP A 209 10.55 -9.70 3.13
N THR A 210 9.57 -9.18 2.42
CA THR A 210 9.60 -8.99 0.96
C THR A 210 9.90 -7.55 0.53
N GLN A 211 9.94 -6.60 1.48
CA GLN A 211 10.16 -5.16 1.23
C GLN A 211 9.14 -4.57 0.25
N ASP A 212 7.88 -5.03 0.31
CA ASP A 212 6.80 -4.60 -0.55
C ASP A 212 5.50 -4.27 0.23
N TRP A 213 4.45 -3.87 -0.51
CA TRP A 213 3.14 -3.51 0.01
C TRP A 213 2.02 -4.38 -0.58
N LYS A 214 2.35 -5.51 -1.20
CA LYS A 214 1.39 -6.38 -1.87
C LYS A 214 0.67 -7.23 -0.84
N TRP A 215 -0.65 -7.11 -0.81
CA TRP A 215 -1.47 -8.03 -0.05
C TRP A 215 -1.24 -9.47 -0.51
N ARG A 216 -1.29 -10.39 0.41
CA ARG A 216 -1.06 -11.81 0.18
C ARG A 216 -2.39 -12.53 0.02
N ASP A 217 -2.42 -13.52 -0.84
CA ASP A 217 -3.54 -14.45 -0.98
C ASP A 217 -3.38 -15.61 -0.01
N GLY A 218 -4.47 -16.08 0.59
CA GLY A 218 -4.49 -17.23 1.49
C GLY A 218 -5.39 -17.02 2.71
N GLU A 219 -5.50 -18.07 3.50
CA GLU A 219 -6.19 -18.02 4.79
C GLU A 219 -5.17 -17.69 5.89
N PHE A 220 -5.50 -16.70 6.71
CA PHE A 220 -4.64 -16.22 7.79
C PHE A 220 -5.42 -16.24 9.10
N GLY A 221 -4.71 -16.05 10.22
CA GLY A 221 -5.31 -16.08 11.56
C GLY A 221 -6.42 -15.03 11.78
N HIS A 222 -7.29 -15.30 12.74
CA HIS A 222 -8.49 -14.54 13.05
C HIS A 222 -8.34 -13.61 14.26
N PHE A 223 -9.35 -12.78 14.49
CA PHE A 223 -9.42 -11.90 15.64
C PHE A 223 -10.41 -12.44 16.68
N TYR A 224 -10.06 -12.28 17.95
CA TYR A 224 -10.90 -12.59 19.08
C TYR A 224 -11.33 -11.34 19.82
N VAL A 225 -12.59 -11.26 20.17
CA VAL A 225 -13.16 -10.18 20.98
C VAL A 225 -13.31 -10.66 22.42
N SER A 226 -12.79 -9.89 23.37
CA SER A 226 -12.99 -10.12 24.79
C SER A 226 -13.75 -8.96 25.43
N LYS A 227 -14.70 -9.28 26.29
CA LYS A 227 -15.63 -8.34 26.92
C LYS A 227 -15.61 -8.53 28.43
N PRO A 228 -15.72 -7.47 29.22
CA PRO A 228 -15.85 -7.57 30.67
C PRO A 228 -17.26 -8.09 31.05
N LYS A 229 -17.38 -8.68 32.22
CA LYS A 229 -18.71 -8.86 32.83
C LYS A 229 -19.13 -7.50 33.41
N VAL A 230 -20.16 -6.91 32.82
CA VAL A 230 -20.66 -5.60 33.21
C VAL A 230 -21.93 -5.78 34.03
N GLU A 231 -21.91 -5.34 35.30
CA GLU A 231 -23.07 -5.37 36.20
C GLU A 231 -23.85 -4.04 36.25
N LYS A 232 -23.19 -2.97 35.86
CA LYS A 232 -23.76 -1.60 35.79
C LYS A 232 -23.11 -0.81 34.66
N THR A 233 -23.78 0.27 34.23
CA THR A 233 -23.22 1.21 33.26
C THR A 233 -22.02 1.94 33.86
N GLU A 234 -21.00 2.22 33.03
CA GLU A 234 -19.82 2.95 33.39
C GLU A 234 -19.68 4.19 32.49
N ASP A 235 -19.16 5.29 33.07
CA ASP A 235 -18.98 6.54 32.34
C ASP A 235 -17.70 6.52 31.46
N GLU A 236 -16.79 5.58 31.76
CA GLU A 236 -15.51 5.47 31.06
C GLU A 236 -15.06 4.00 30.98
N VAL A 237 -14.62 3.58 29.77
CA VAL A 237 -14.15 2.23 29.51
C VAL A 237 -12.88 2.24 28.63
N ASN A 238 -12.08 1.17 28.71
CA ASN A 238 -10.96 0.98 27.78
C ASN A 238 -11.36 0.06 26.62
N LEU A 239 -10.88 0.41 25.43
CA LEU A 239 -10.90 -0.45 24.23
C LEU A 239 -9.47 -0.71 23.78
N LEU A 240 -9.02 -1.95 23.92
CA LEU A 240 -7.66 -2.37 23.60
C LEU A 240 -7.64 -3.10 22.26
N VAL A 241 -6.74 -2.68 21.36
CA VAL A 241 -6.52 -3.33 20.06
C VAL A 241 -5.12 -3.97 20.06
N GLU A 242 -5.06 -5.31 20.19
CA GLU A 242 -3.85 -6.08 20.45
C GLU A 242 -3.50 -6.97 19.22
N ILE A 243 -2.97 -6.36 18.15
CA ILE A 243 -2.69 -7.06 16.88
C ILE A 243 -1.18 -7.28 16.69
N SER A 244 -0.35 -6.26 16.91
CA SER A 244 1.12 -6.38 16.79
C SER A 244 1.78 -6.87 18.07
N GLY A 245 1.09 -6.82 19.20
CA GLY A 245 1.61 -7.18 20.51
C GLY A 245 0.54 -7.05 21.59
N ASN A 246 0.89 -7.44 22.81
CA ASN A 246 0.00 -7.35 23.95
C ASN A 246 0.14 -5.97 24.65
N ILE A 247 -0.97 -5.47 25.18
CA ILE A 247 -1.03 -4.24 25.96
C ILE A 247 -0.99 -4.61 27.46
N ASP A 248 -0.08 -3.98 28.20
CA ASP A 248 -0.03 -4.17 29.65
C ASP A 248 -1.22 -3.45 30.31
N ARG A 249 -2.19 -4.25 30.75
CA ARG A 249 -3.44 -3.76 31.34
C ARG A 249 -3.27 -2.97 32.62
N ARG A 250 -2.12 -3.08 33.30
CA ARG A 250 -1.81 -2.30 34.53
C ARG A 250 -1.48 -0.84 34.22
N LEU A 251 -1.16 -0.54 32.97
CA LEU A 251 -0.70 0.77 32.52
C LEU A 251 -1.80 1.58 31.82
N VAL A 252 -3.01 1.02 31.66
CA VAL A 252 -4.16 1.70 31.06
C VAL A 252 -5.02 2.41 32.11
N PRO A 253 -5.81 3.44 31.72
CA PRO A 253 -6.44 4.36 32.69
C PRO A 253 -7.53 3.75 33.58
N ASN A 254 -8.24 2.71 33.12
CA ASN A 254 -9.45 2.16 33.74
C ASN A 254 -9.38 0.63 33.84
N ASN A 255 -10.22 0.04 34.68
CA ASN A 255 -10.28 -1.41 34.88
C ASN A 255 -11.31 -2.12 33.98
N ILE A 256 -12.27 -1.40 33.39
CA ILE A 256 -13.26 -1.97 32.47
C ILE A 256 -12.64 -2.05 31.07
N MET A 257 -12.41 -3.27 30.59
CA MET A 257 -11.60 -3.51 29.39
C MET A 257 -12.34 -4.36 28.37
N TYR A 258 -12.60 -3.75 27.25
CA TYR A 258 -12.95 -4.44 26.00
C TYR A 258 -11.68 -4.64 25.19
N SER A 259 -11.56 -5.73 24.47
CA SER A 259 -10.40 -5.90 23.58
C SER A 259 -10.73 -6.67 22.30
N ILE A 260 -9.99 -6.29 21.22
CA ILE A 260 -9.86 -7.08 20.00
C ILE A 260 -8.41 -7.53 19.94
N LYS A 261 -8.19 -8.82 19.85
CA LYS A 261 -6.86 -9.44 19.86
C LYS A 261 -6.68 -10.34 18.66
N ALA A 262 -5.49 -10.29 18.04
CA ALA A 262 -5.08 -11.26 17.05
C ALA A 262 -4.87 -12.64 17.69
N GLU A 263 -5.14 -13.71 16.97
CA GLU A 263 -4.90 -15.09 17.41
C GLU A 263 -3.45 -15.29 17.89
N ASN A 264 -2.49 -14.79 17.10
CA ASN A 264 -1.08 -14.78 17.42
C ASN A 264 -0.53 -13.37 17.20
N PRO A 265 -0.60 -12.45 18.21
CA PRO A 265 -0.18 -11.06 18.03
C PRO A 265 1.27 -10.94 17.56
N GLY A 266 1.49 -10.19 16.48
CA GLY A 266 2.80 -9.98 15.90
C GLY A 266 2.77 -8.99 14.73
N PHE A 267 3.94 -8.44 14.38
CA PHE A 267 4.05 -7.43 13.32
C PHE A 267 3.63 -7.92 11.93
N MET A 268 3.67 -9.24 11.71
CA MET A 268 3.33 -9.89 10.44
C MET A 268 1.96 -10.58 10.48
N PHE A 269 1.12 -10.31 11.48
CA PHE A 269 -0.18 -10.97 11.59
C PHE A 269 -1.13 -10.57 10.46
N ILE A 270 -1.17 -9.28 10.11
CA ILE A 270 -2.02 -8.78 9.03
C ILE A 270 -1.33 -9.03 7.69
N GLN A 271 -1.94 -9.85 6.84
CA GLN A 271 -1.41 -10.28 5.55
C GLN A 271 -2.38 -10.11 4.38
N SER A 272 -3.69 -10.05 4.64
CA SER A 272 -4.70 -9.97 3.57
C SER A 272 -5.72 -8.85 3.78
N LYS A 273 -6.41 -8.49 2.70
CA LYS A 273 -7.53 -7.51 2.74
C LYS A 273 -8.73 -8.07 3.50
N GLU A 274 -8.94 -9.38 3.45
CA GLU A 274 -10.02 -10.08 4.13
C GLU A 274 -9.88 -9.93 5.64
N GLN A 275 -8.65 -10.00 6.17
CA GLN A 275 -8.39 -9.73 7.59
C GLN A 275 -8.71 -8.27 7.97
N LEU A 276 -8.43 -7.29 7.09
CA LEU A 276 -8.85 -5.91 7.36
C LEU A 276 -10.38 -5.79 7.45
N LEU A 277 -11.09 -6.44 6.55
CA LEU A 277 -12.56 -6.44 6.56
C LEU A 277 -13.12 -7.14 7.80
N GLU A 278 -12.58 -8.30 8.18
CA GLU A 278 -12.95 -8.99 9.42
C GLU A 278 -12.75 -8.08 10.65
N PHE A 279 -11.59 -7.41 10.71
CA PHE A 279 -11.29 -6.46 11.77
C PHE A 279 -12.30 -5.31 11.82
N GLN A 280 -12.60 -4.68 10.68
CA GLN A 280 -13.56 -3.57 10.60
C GLN A 280 -14.94 -3.98 11.14
N ILE A 281 -15.43 -5.15 10.74
CA ILE A 281 -16.73 -5.69 11.22
C ILE A 281 -16.70 -5.84 12.73
N LYS A 282 -15.72 -6.55 13.28
CA LYS A 282 -15.61 -6.80 14.73
C LYS A 282 -15.43 -5.51 15.52
N PHE A 283 -14.64 -4.58 15.02
CA PHE A 283 -14.42 -3.28 15.67
C PHE A 283 -15.72 -2.47 15.71
N ARG A 284 -16.45 -2.43 14.60
CA ARG A 284 -17.73 -1.71 14.52
C ARG A 284 -18.80 -2.32 15.43
N GLU A 285 -18.89 -3.65 15.44
CA GLU A 285 -19.80 -4.38 16.34
C GLU A 285 -19.49 -4.08 17.81
N LEU A 286 -18.20 -4.07 18.17
CA LEU A 286 -17.78 -3.79 19.54
C LEU A 286 -18.05 -2.34 19.97
N LEU A 287 -17.84 -1.35 19.09
CA LEU A 287 -18.22 0.04 19.38
C LEU A 287 -19.74 0.20 19.59
N ASN A 288 -20.55 -0.45 18.77
CA ASN A 288 -22.01 -0.44 18.93
C ASN A 288 -22.41 -1.05 20.29
N GLU A 289 -21.82 -2.18 20.65
CA GLU A 289 -22.12 -2.87 21.91
C GLU A 289 -21.70 -2.03 23.14
N ILE A 290 -20.53 -1.40 23.11
CA ILE A 290 -20.09 -0.49 24.20
C ILE A 290 -21.11 0.65 24.36
N ARG A 291 -21.55 1.25 23.27
CA ARG A 291 -22.57 2.30 23.30
C ARG A 291 -23.92 1.78 23.84
N ASP A 292 -24.34 0.60 23.40
CA ASP A 292 -25.64 0.03 23.80
C ASP A 292 -25.67 -0.36 25.28
N ILE A 293 -24.53 -0.79 25.86
CA ILE A 293 -24.41 -1.15 27.26
C ILE A 293 -24.23 0.10 28.15
N HIS A 294 -23.35 1.03 27.80
CA HIS A 294 -22.93 2.14 28.65
C HIS A 294 -23.61 3.46 28.30
N GLY A 295 -24.29 3.53 27.16
CA GLY A 295 -24.94 4.73 26.68
C GLY A 295 -24.06 5.58 25.77
N GLU A 296 -24.66 6.60 25.19
CA GLU A 296 -24.03 7.47 24.19
C GLU A 296 -22.95 8.41 24.75
N GLU A 297 -23.00 8.68 26.07
CA GLU A 297 -22.10 9.61 26.76
C GLU A 297 -20.84 8.92 27.31
N VAL A 298 -20.72 7.59 27.18
CA VAL A 298 -19.54 6.86 27.65
C VAL A 298 -18.29 7.38 26.97
N LYS A 299 -17.19 7.50 27.72
CA LYS A 299 -15.87 7.82 27.18
C LYS A 299 -15.08 6.55 26.91
N ILE A 300 -14.58 6.39 25.71
CA ILE A 300 -13.77 5.24 25.30
C ILE A 300 -12.30 5.64 25.26
N ASN A 301 -11.48 5.05 26.13
CA ASN A 301 -10.02 5.15 26.09
C ASN A 301 -9.50 4.08 25.14
N LEU A 302 -9.08 4.48 23.95
CA LEU A 302 -8.59 3.61 22.90
C LEU A 302 -7.07 3.47 23.00
N VAL A 303 -6.59 2.24 23.15
CA VAL A 303 -5.17 1.90 23.15
C VAL A 303 -4.90 0.94 22.00
N ILE A 304 -3.91 1.26 21.14
CA ILE A 304 -3.65 0.54 19.92
C ILE A 304 -2.22 -0.02 19.92
N ALA A 305 -2.11 -1.35 19.82
CA ALA A 305 -0.89 -2.07 19.47
C ALA A 305 -1.13 -2.82 18.15
N ALA A 306 -1.14 -2.08 17.05
CA ALA A 306 -1.49 -2.61 15.73
C ALA A 306 -0.67 -1.95 14.61
N PRO A 307 -0.55 -2.58 13.43
CA PRO A 307 0.10 -1.96 12.28
C PRO A 307 -0.75 -0.81 11.70
N ASN A 308 -0.10 0.05 10.91
CA ASN A 308 -0.72 1.25 10.35
C ASN A 308 -2.04 1.01 9.58
N PRO A 309 -2.21 -0.04 8.76
CA PRO A 309 -3.49 -0.30 8.11
C PRO A 309 -4.64 -0.49 9.10
N ILE A 310 -4.44 -1.26 10.16
CA ILE A 310 -5.45 -1.44 11.23
C ILE A 310 -5.74 -0.10 11.93
N SER A 311 -4.70 0.66 12.27
CA SER A 311 -4.86 1.97 12.91
C SER A 311 -5.66 2.94 12.04
N PHE A 312 -5.41 2.94 10.74
CA PHE A 312 -6.17 3.71 9.76
C PHE A 312 -7.65 3.26 9.68
N GLU A 313 -7.90 1.95 9.62
CA GLU A 313 -9.27 1.42 9.56
C GLU A 313 -10.05 1.68 10.85
N ILE A 314 -9.40 1.69 12.02
CA ILE A 314 -10.02 2.12 13.28
C ILE A 314 -10.59 3.54 13.11
N GLY A 315 -9.80 4.48 12.62
CA GLY A 315 -10.25 5.86 12.40
C GLY A 315 -11.43 5.94 11.43
N LYS A 316 -11.37 5.21 10.31
CA LYS A 316 -12.46 5.14 9.31
C LYS A 316 -13.78 4.59 9.87
N CYS A 317 -13.70 3.65 10.79
CA CYS A 317 -14.87 3.03 11.39
C CYS A 317 -15.65 3.97 12.31
N ILE A 318 -15.05 5.08 12.78
CA ILE A 318 -15.69 6.00 13.72
C ILE A 318 -16.73 6.86 12.99
N MET A 319 -17.95 6.84 13.50
CA MET A 319 -19.08 7.58 12.95
C MET A 319 -19.34 8.83 13.80
N LYS A 320 -18.99 10.01 13.28
CA LYS A 320 -19.00 11.31 13.98
C LYS A 320 -20.31 11.68 14.69
N ASN A 321 -21.46 11.20 14.19
CA ASN A 321 -22.79 11.54 14.73
C ASN A 321 -23.39 10.43 15.62
N ILE A 322 -22.70 9.31 15.76
CA ILE A 322 -23.25 8.10 16.39
C ILE A 322 -22.39 7.65 17.56
N ASP A 323 -21.09 7.65 17.38
CA ASP A 323 -20.18 7.06 18.35
C ASP A 323 -19.96 7.97 19.57
N PRO A 324 -19.65 7.34 20.73
CA PRO A 324 -19.25 8.05 21.93
C PRO A 324 -17.93 8.83 21.74
N THR A 325 -17.56 9.62 22.74
CA THR A 325 -16.24 10.27 22.78
C THR A 325 -15.13 9.24 22.84
N ILE A 326 -14.14 9.34 21.93
CA ILE A 326 -13.00 8.43 21.83
C ILE A 326 -11.71 9.21 22.04
N ILE A 327 -10.95 8.81 23.03
CA ILE A 327 -9.65 9.38 23.40
C ILE A 327 -8.58 8.33 23.11
N LEU A 328 -7.61 8.68 22.29
CA LEU A 328 -6.47 7.82 21.98
C LEU A 328 -5.37 7.97 23.02
N TYR A 329 -4.95 6.83 23.54
CA TYR A 329 -3.83 6.71 24.47
C TYR A 329 -2.66 6.00 23.78
N ASP A 330 -1.45 6.51 23.98
CA ASP A 330 -0.22 5.91 23.43
C ASP A 330 0.91 6.01 24.47
N LYS A 331 1.97 5.26 24.25
CA LYS A 331 3.22 5.39 25.01
C LYS A 331 3.98 6.61 24.52
N VAL A 332 4.23 7.53 25.42
CA VAL A 332 5.10 8.69 25.19
C VAL A 332 6.50 8.37 25.72
N ASP A 333 7.53 8.82 25.03
CA ASP A 333 8.93 8.60 25.43
C ASP A 333 9.13 9.03 26.91
N ASN A 334 9.80 8.15 27.69
CA ASN A 334 10.08 8.28 29.11
C ASN A 334 8.88 8.13 30.08
N GLU A 335 7.67 7.83 29.59
CA GLU A 335 6.51 7.56 30.42
C GLU A 335 6.32 6.05 30.66
N VAL A 336 5.95 5.71 31.92
CA VAL A 336 5.70 4.30 32.29
C VAL A 336 4.31 3.85 31.81
N SER A 337 3.30 4.72 31.92
CA SER A 337 1.90 4.44 31.57
C SER A 337 1.51 5.02 30.21
N TYR A 338 0.42 4.53 29.66
CA TYR A 338 -0.20 5.12 28.47
C TYR A 338 -0.76 6.51 28.80
N GLN A 339 -0.47 7.49 27.94
CA GLN A 339 -0.89 8.87 28.10
C GLN A 339 -1.98 9.22 27.08
N ASN A 340 -2.90 10.10 27.46
CA ASN A 340 -3.83 10.71 26.51
C ASN A 340 -3.03 11.56 25.52
N VAL A 341 -2.96 11.12 24.27
CA VAL A 341 -2.21 11.82 23.22
C VAL A 341 -3.12 12.59 22.26
N MET A 342 -4.40 12.20 22.15
CA MET A 342 -5.30 12.80 21.17
C MET A 342 -6.77 12.54 21.53
N CYS A 343 -7.62 13.55 21.50
CA CYS A 343 -9.05 13.34 21.35
C CYS A 343 -9.34 13.06 19.88
N LEU A 344 -9.57 11.79 19.56
CA LEU A 344 -9.81 11.35 18.18
C LEU A 344 -11.21 11.77 17.74
N HIS A 345 -12.21 11.63 18.62
CA HIS A 345 -13.58 12.03 18.38
C HIS A 345 -14.19 12.59 19.68
N SER A 346 -14.86 13.71 19.57
CA SER A 346 -15.66 14.29 20.67
C SER A 346 -17.10 14.38 20.23
N ARG A 347 -17.98 13.73 20.98
CA ARG A 347 -19.43 13.86 20.76
C ARG A 347 -19.87 15.27 21.19
N ILE A 348 -20.41 16.02 20.24
CA ILE A 348 -21.01 17.32 20.54
C ILE A 348 -22.41 17.06 21.11
N ARG A 349 -22.67 17.48 22.36
CA ARG A 349 -24.01 17.48 22.93
C ARG A 349 -24.91 18.35 22.03
N ARG A 350 -25.98 17.79 21.50
CA ARG A 350 -27.06 18.58 20.93
C ARG A 350 -27.87 19.12 22.11
N GLU A 351 -27.72 20.42 22.38
CA GLU A 351 -28.60 21.14 23.29
C GLU A 351 -30.05 21.16 22.75
#